data_4a669c4cd3c21a864e0f6c7a8475157c
#
_entry.id   4a669c4cd3c21a864e0f6c7a8475157c
#
_cell.length_a   1.000
_cell.length_b   1.000
_cell.length_c   1.000
_cell.angle_alpha   90.00
_cell.angle_beta   90.00
_cell.angle_gamma   90.00
#
_symmetry.space_group_name_H-M   'P 1'
#
loop_
_entity.id
_entity.type
_entity.pdbx_description
1 polymer ?
#
loop_
_entity_poly.entity_id
_entity_poly.type
_entity_poly.pdbx_seq_one_letter_code
_entity_poly.pdbx_strand_id
1 'polypeptide(L)'
;LTTRRQRQMCIRDRDDIKGLINFIRGKDYFDYDGDCNLTEKRPKALGDIYHSELVVIGNPEAETAFVGSNQESYWRSIKGYDAWAASVKRDEIIYVGANDGMLHAFNASNGEEEWAFVPPLLAASFPSMVNVNLNRSVGGSNAIYGVDGSLVAHDMYFKSAFDSSKQWHTILMVPYGRGGGGFSVLDVTNPKKPLHLYSVLNDKTRREVHVMDHNGTINTYNYIPTSWPLSQMAESIAVGASQSTDFTCKTDQSTKCQTHNVWTIPNVTLSKSDLRITIDDKNYTSFSVTTNLQGTEIRLNRNLTYYGGDPGDASKSSTNMGVYLRPGSVNTGVTTQPEYDYSQLGE
;
A
#
# COMPACT_ATOMS: atom_id res chain seq x y z
N LEU A 1 -45.06 25.17 7.35
CA LEU A 1 -44.81 24.18 8.41
C LEU A 1 -44.89 22.78 7.82
N THR A 2 -43.78 22.31 7.31
CA THR A 2 -43.63 20.91 6.91
C THR A 2 -43.79 20.00 8.12
N THR A 3 -44.74 19.08 8.06
CA THR A 3 -44.98 18.14 9.16
C THR A 3 -43.77 17.23 9.39
N ARG A 4 -43.59 16.77 10.63
CA ARG A 4 -42.50 15.87 11.04
C ARG A 4 -42.39 14.62 10.11
N ARG A 5 -43.51 14.20 9.51
CA ARG A 5 -43.56 13.10 8.51
C ARG A 5 -42.95 13.47 7.15
N GLN A 6 -43.12 14.72 6.70
CA GLN A 6 -42.53 15.18 5.43
C GLN A 6 -41.01 15.31 5.53
N ARG A 7 -40.47 15.72 6.70
CA ARG A 7 -39.03 15.77 6.96
C ARG A 7 -38.39 14.37 6.96
N GLN A 8 -39.10 13.33 7.44
CA GLN A 8 -38.60 11.96 7.39
C GLN A 8 -38.57 11.36 6.00
N MET A 9 -39.37 11.85 5.04
CA MET A 9 -39.36 11.37 3.64
C MET A 9 -38.19 11.92 2.83
N CYS A 10 -37.58 13.03 3.22
CA CYS A 10 -36.47 13.64 2.49
C CYS A 10 -35.09 13.18 3.02
N ILE A 11 -35.02 12.64 4.25
CA ILE A 11 -33.78 12.11 4.83
C ILE A 11 -33.53 10.72 4.24
N ARG A 12 -32.40 10.58 3.55
CA ARG A 12 -31.93 9.30 3.00
C ARG A 12 -30.97 8.62 3.97
N ASP A 13 -30.93 7.31 3.92
CA ASP A 13 -29.99 6.51 4.71
C ASP A 13 -28.59 6.59 4.06
N ARG A 14 -27.55 6.72 4.87
CA ARG A 14 -26.15 6.69 4.41
C ARG A 14 -25.76 5.38 3.71
N ASP A 15 -26.52 4.31 3.95
CA ASP A 15 -26.30 3.00 3.34
C ASP A 15 -26.89 2.92 1.91
N ASP A 16 -27.52 4.02 1.43
CA ASP A 16 -27.99 4.14 0.05
C ASP A 16 -26.80 4.44 -0.89
N ILE A 17 -26.31 3.40 -1.57
CA ILE A 17 -25.18 3.50 -2.52
C ILE A 17 -25.45 4.55 -3.60
N LYS A 18 -26.67 4.63 -4.13
CA LYS A 18 -27.05 5.63 -5.14
C LYS A 18 -26.97 7.04 -4.58
N GLY A 19 -27.41 7.20 -3.35
CA GLY A 19 -27.31 8.44 -2.62
C GLY A 19 -25.86 8.85 -2.39
N LEU A 20 -25.04 7.92 -1.95
CA LEU A 20 -23.61 8.16 -1.75
C LEU A 20 -22.92 8.61 -3.04
N ILE A 21 -23.20 7.96 -4.18
CA ILE A 21 -22.66 8.36 -5.48
C ILE A 21 -23.10 9.78 -5.86
N ASN A 22 -24.37 10.13 -5.64
CA ASN A 22 -24.86 11.47 -5.90
C ASN A 22 -24.21 12.51 -4.97
N PHE A 23 -24.03 12.16 -3.71
CA PHE A 23 -23.36 13.02 -2.73
C PHE A 23 -21.90 13.28 -3.11
N ILE A 24 -21.13 12.24 -3.49
CA ILE A 24 -19.73 12.37 -3.97
C ILE A 24 -19.69 13.26 -5.22
N ARG A 25 -20.68 13.15 -6.11
CA ARG A 25 -20.82 14.03 -7.28
C ARG A 25 -21.23 15.46 -6.95
N GLY A 26 -21.25 15.85 -5.68
CA GLY A 26 -21.54 17.20 -5.25
C GLY A 26 -23.02 17.56 -5.16
N LYS A 27 -23.94 16.57 -5.18
CA LYS A 27 -25.38 16.83 -4.98
C LYS A 27 -25.74 16.83 -3.52
N ASP A 28 -26.74 17.64 -3.14
CA ASP A 28 -27.30 17.65 -1.80
C ASP A 28 -28.30 16.52 -1.56
N TYR A 29 -27.85 15.28 -1.82
CA TYR A 29 -28.71 14.10 -1.78
C TYR A 29 -29.26 13.80 -0.37
N PHE A 30 -28.58 14.24 0.67
CA PHE A 30 -28.98 14.03 2.06
C PHE A 30 -29.78 15.21 2.66
N ASP A 31 -30.15 16.18 1.83
CA ASP A 31 -31.00 17.32 2.21
C ASP A 31 -30.44 18.07 3.43
N TYR A 32 -29.21 18.55 3.34
CA TYR A 32 -28.56 19.21 4.45
C TYR A 32 -29.13 20.57 4.79
N ASP A 33 -29.73 21.28 3.86
CA ASP A 33 -30.41 22.56 4.13
C ASP A 33 -31.90 22.39 4.49
N GLY A 34 -32.45 21.20 4.25
CA GLY A 34 -33.80 20.81 4.65
C GLY A 34 -34.92 21.37 3.77
N ASP A 35 -34.61 21.66 2.50
CA ASP A 35 -35.54 22.14 1.50
C ASP A 35 -36.22 21.04 0.68
N CYS A 36 -35.78 19.78 0.84
CA CYS A 36 -36.21 18.57 0.10
C CYS A 36 -35.83 18.56 -1.38
N ASN A 37 -34.89 19.37 -1.83
CA ASN A 37 -34.37 19.37 -3.18
C ASN A 37 -33.06 18.56 -3.28
N LEU A 38 -33.15 17.24 -3.46
CA LEU A 38 -32.02 16.31 -3.49
C LEU A 38 -31.18 16.37 -4.79
N THR A 39 -31.51 17.24 -5.70
CA THR A 39 -30.86 17.31 -7.03
C THR A 39 -29.95 18.51 -7.19
N GLU A 40 -30.02 19.47 -6.31
CA GLU A 40 -29.18 20.65 -6.34
C GLU A 40 -27.72 20.34 -5.99
N LYS A 41 -26.86 21.28 -6.30
CA LYS A 41 -25.42 21.17 -5.98
C LYS A 41 -25.19 21.67 -4.55
N ARG A 42 -24.39 20.93 -3.80
CA ARG A 42 -23.92 21.40 -2.49
C ARG A 42 -23.02 22.64 -2.68
N PRO A 43 -23.17 23.67 -1.87
CA PRO A 43 -22.42 24.92 -2.02
C PRO A 43 -20.91 24.75 -1.75
N LYS A 44 -20.50 23.68 -1.05
CA LYS A 44 -19.11 23.36 -0.69
C LYS A 44 -18.86 21.89 -0.95
N ALA A 45 -18.63 21.51 -2.23
CA ALA A 45 -18.43 20.12 -2.61
C ALA A 45 -16.95 19.70 -2.54
N LEU A 46 -16.02 20.63 -2.82
CA LEU A 46 -14.56 20.35 -2.75
C LEU A 46 -14.10 20.28 -1.30
N GLY A 47 -13.36 19.22 -0.98
CA GLY A 47 -12.66 19.05 0.30
C GLY A 47 -11.46 19.99 0.44
N ASP A 48 -10.93 20.10 1.65
CA ASP A 48 -9.70 20.85 1.85
C ASP A 48 -8.50 20.12 1.26
N ILE A 49 -7.59 20.91 0.69
CA ILE A 49 -6.31 20.43 0.14
C ILE A 49 -5.27 20.61 1.24
N TYR A 50 -4.65 19.53 1.70
CA TYR A 50 -3.78 19.59 2.87
C TYR A 50 -2.33 19.14 2.59
N HIS A 51 -2.10 17.86 2.24
CA HIS A 51 -0.75 17.36 1.96
C HIS A 51 -0.50 17.14 0.47
N SER A 52 -1.54 17.10 -0.35
CA SER A 52 -1.38 16.97 -1.78
C SER A 52 -0.74 18.24 -2.35
N GLU A 53 0.34 18.09 -3.07
CA GLU A 53 0.95 19.16 -3.85
C GLU A 53 0.24 19.31 -5.20
N LEU A 54 0.18 20.55 -5.68
CA LEU A 54 -0.34 20.85 -7.01
C LEU A 54 0.65 20.41 -8.09
N VAL A 55 0.16 19.70 -9.10
CA VAL A 55 0.92 19.37 -10.29
C VAL A 55 0.24 19.97 -11.52
N VAL A 56 0.98 20.78 -12.27
CA VAL A 56 0.51 21.35 -13.52
C VAL A 56 1.07 20.56 -14.68
N ILE A 57 0.21 20.09 -15.58
CA ILE A 57 0.61 19.33 -16.77
C ILE A 57 0.09 20.06 -18.00
N GLY A 58 1.04 20.62 -18.77
CA GLY A 58 0.82 21.20 -20.08
C GLY A 58 1.35 20.31 -21.21
N ASN A 59 1.84 20.94 -22.29
CA ASN A 59 2.51 20.21 -23.36
C ASN A 59 3.77 19.50 -22.84
N PRO A 60 4.16 18.35 -23.40
CA PRO A 60 5.39 17.66 -23.00
C PRO A 60 6.64 18.51 -23.31
N GLU A 61 7.53 18.66 -22.31
CA GLU A 61 8.73 19.52 -22.40
C GLU A 61 9.99 18.88 -21.79
N ALA A 62 10.04 17.54 -21.70
CA ALA A 62 11.17 16.88 -21.08
C ALA A 62 12.44 16.98 -21.94
N GLU A 63 13.59 17.12 -21.27
CA GLU A 63 14.91 17.25 -21.90
C GLU A 63 15.27 15.99 -22.71
N THR A 64 15.71 16.19 -23.95
CA THR A 64 16.17 15.14 -24.88
C THR A 64 17.65 15.21 -25.19
N ALA A 65 18.32 16.31 -24.81
CA ALA A 65 19.76 16.44 -25.00
C ALA A 65 20.48 15.44 -24.09
N PHE A 66 21.18 14.46 -24.69
CA PHE A 66 21.99 13.52 -23.94
C PHE A 66 23.30 14.20 -23.51
N VAL A 67 23.40 14.47 -22.22
CA VAL A 67 24.62 15.00 -21.62
C VAL A 67 25.11 14.04 -20.54
N GLY A 68 26.28 13.47 -20.75
CA GLY A 68 26.93 12.60 -19.79
C GLY A 68 26.22 11.26 -19.57
N SER A 69 25.79 10.98 -18.34
CA SER A 69 25.20 9.70 -17.93
C SER A 69 23.67 9.70 -17.83
N ASN A 70 22.98 10.73 -18.34
CA ASN A 70 21.52 10.80 -18.27
C ASN A 70 20.87 9.81 -19.25
N GLN A 71 20.55 8.61 -18.75
CA GLN A 71 19.95 7.56 -19.56
C GLN A 71 18.53 7.90 -20.03
N GLU A 72 17.76 8.67 -19.28
CA GLU A 72 16.40 9.05 -19.68
C GLU A 72 16.39 9.93 -20.94
N SER A 73 17.21 10.98 -20.98
CA SER A 73 17.31 11.83 -22.16
C SER A 73 17.82 11.08 -23.39
N TYR A 74 18.74 10.11 -23.19
CA TYR A 74 19.16 9.21 -24.27
C TYR A 74 17.97 8.38 -24.80
N TRP A 75 17.19 7.75 -23.92
CA TRP A 75 16.03 6.97 -24.33
C TRP A 75 14.96 7.84 -25.01
N ARG A 76 14.72 9.06 -24.50
CA ARG A 76 13.82 10.01 -25.15
C ARG A 76 14.27 10.31 -26.57
N SER A 77 15.56 10.62 -26.79
CA SER A 77 16.10 10.94 -28.12
C SER A 77 15.92 9.79 -29.12
N ILE A 78 16.25 8.54 -28.74
CA ILE A 78 16.13 7.39 -29.65
C ILE A 78 14.72 6.84 -29.82
N LYS A 79 13.77 7.23 -28.97
CA LYS A 79 12.34 6.82 -29.06
C LYS A 79 11.46 7.92 -29.64
N GLY A 80 12.05 8.95 -30.24
CA GLY A 80 11.31 9.98 -30.97
C GLY A 80 10.43 10.86 -30.08
N TYR A 81 10.88 11.14 -28.85
CA TYR A 81 10.13 11.98 -27.92
C TYR A 81 9.83 13.37 -28.47
N ASP A 82 10.80 14.03 -29.11
CA ASP A 82 10.62 15.38 -29.68
C ASP A 82 9.49 15.44 -30.70
N ALA A 83 9.41 14.42 -31.58
CA ALA A 83 8.36 14.34 -32.58
C ALA A 83 6.98 14.14 -31.94
N TRP A 84 6.92 13.28 -30.91
CA TRP A 84 5.71 13.09 -30.12
C TRP A 84 5.32 14.36 -29.38
N ALA A 85 6.23 14.98 -28.64
CA ALA A 85 5.97 16.20 -27.89
C ALA A 85 5.48 17.35 -28.80
N ALA A 86 6.08 17.51 -29.96
CA ALA A 86 5.64 18.49 -30.94
C ALA A 86 4.22 18.22 -31.49
N SER A 87 3.79 16.96 -31.52
CA SER A 87 2.46 16.56 -31.95
C SER A 87 1.38 16.75 -30.89
N VAL A 88 1.74 16.73 -29.61
CA VAL A 88 0.81 16.90 -28.48
C VAL A 88 0.44 18.36 -28.33
N LYS A 89 -0.84 18.68 -28.43
CA LYS A 89 -1.42 19.99 -28.16
C LYS A 89 -2.57 19.81 -27.19
N ARG A 90 -2.38 20.29 -25.95
CA ARG A 90 -3.36 20.14 -24.89
C ARG A 90 -3.39 21.35 -23.96
N ASP A 91 -4.55 21.53 -23.31
CA ASP A 91 -4.70 22.56 -22.30
C ASP A 91 -3.84 22.20 -21.07
N GLU A 92 -3.37 23.22 -20.35
CA GLU A 92 -2.76 23.01 -19.05
C GLU A 92 -3.81 22.66 -18.01
N ILE A 93 -3.56 21.58 -17.29
CA ILE A 93 -4.44 21.09 -16.21
C ILE A 93 -3.67 21.08 -14.89
N ILE A 94 -4.32 21.60 -13.87
CA ILE A 94 -3.88 21.54 -12.48
C ILE A 94 -4.50 20.30 -11.84
N TYR A 95 -3.66 19.40 -11.37
CA TYR A 95 -4.08 18.20 -10.63
C TYR A 95 -3.80 18.39 -9.15
N VAL A 96 -4.74 17.98 -8.31
CA VAL A 96 -4.61 18.08 -6.85
C VAL A 96 -5.52 17.07 -6.16
N GLY A 97 -5.03 16.46 -5.11
CA GLY A 97 -5.85 15.62 -4.22
C GLY A 97 -6.50 16.45 -3.13
N ALA A 98 -7.69 16.04 -2.68
CA ALA A 98 -8.42 16.71 -1.62
C ALA A 98 -8.96 15.74 -0.56
N ASN A 99 -9.32 16.27 0.59
CA ASN A 99 -9.86 15.52 1.73
C ASN A 99 -11.37 15.19 1.59
N ASP A 100 -11.87 15.23 0.37
CA ASP A 100 -13.12 14.58 -0.05
C ASP A 100 -12.88 13.20 -0.67
N GLY A 101 -11.61 12.76 -0.67
CA GLY A 101 -11.21 11.45 -1.13
C GLY A 101 -10.86 11.37 -2.62
N MET A 102 -10.90 12.47 -3.37
CA MET A 102 -10.77 12.50 -4.81
C MET A 102 -9.49 13.18 -5.29
N LEU A 103 -9.08 12.85 -6.51
CA LEU A 103 -8.19 13.65 -7.31
C LEU A 103 -9.03 14.57 -8.19
N HIS A 104 -8.74 15.86 -8.19
CA HIS A 104 -9.39 16.87 -9.01
C HIS A 104 -8.47 17.35 -10.13
N ALA A 105 -9.06 17.65 -11.26
CA ALA A 105 -8.40 18.21 -12.42
C ALA A 105 -9.09 19.52 -12.84
N PHE A 106 -8.37 20.63 -12.73
CA PHE A 106 -8.86 21.96 -13.05
C PHE A 106 -8.15 22.51 -14.29
N ASN A 107 -8.90 23.15 -15.16
CA ASN A 107 -8.32 23.87 -16.27
C ASN A 107 -7.57 25.10 -15.75
N ALA A 108 -6.27 25.19 -16.06
CA ALA A 108 -5.40 26.26 -15.55
C ALA A 108 -5.78 27.66 -16.06
N SER A 109 -6.47 27.74 -17.20
CA SER A 109 -6.81 29.03 -17.83
C SER A 109 -8.07 29.68 -17.22
N ASN A 110 -9.03 28.91 -16.75
CA ASN A 110 -10.31 29.40 -16.27
C ASN A 110 -10.70 28.91 -14.86
N GLY A 111 -9.96 27.94 -14.30
CA GLY A 111 -10.20 27.37 -12.98
C GLY A 111 -11.42 26.42 -12.90
N GLU A 112 -12.02 26.06 -14.02
CA GLU A 112 -13.14 25.12 -14.05
C GLU A 112 -12.66 23.69 -13.84
N GLU A 113 -13.42 22.91 -13.08
CA GLU A 113 -13.15 21.49 -12.90
C GLU A 113 -13.55 20.72 -14.17
N GLU A 114 -12.57 20.11 -14.81
CA GLU A 114 -12.80 19.25 -15.98
C GLU A 114 -13.34 17.88 -15.58
N TRP A 115 -12.79 17.32 -14.49
CA TRP A 115 -13.22 16.04 -13.91
C TRP A 115 -12.63 15.83 -12.50
N ALA A 116 -13.22 14.89 -11.79
CA ALA A 116 -12.67 14.34 -10.56
C ALA A 116 -12.58 12.82 -10.65
N PHE A 117 -11.52 12.24 -10.09
CA PHE A 117 -11.28 10.79 -10.07
C PHE A 117 -11.43 10.26 -8.65
N VAL A 118 -12.30 9.25 -8.50
CA VAL A 118 -12.48 8.50 -7.25
C VAL A 118 -11.57 7.28 -7.29
N PRO A 119 -10.56 7.19 -6.41
CA PRO A 119 -9.72 6.00 -6.34
C PRO A 119 -10.56 4.78 -5.96
N PRO A 120 -10.67 3.76 -6.83
CA PRO A 120 -11.64 2.68 -6.63
C PRO A 120 -11.34 1.84 -5.38
N LEU A 121 -10.06 1.66 -5.04
CA LEU A 121 -9.65 0.90 -3.85
C LEU A 121 -9.88 1.65 -2.52
N LEU A 122 -10.16 2.97 -2.57
CA LEU A 122 -10.54 3.77 -1.41
C LEU A 122 -12.06 3.92 -1.25
N ALA A 123 -12.85 3.41 -2.18
CA ALA A 123 -14.31 3.60 -2.19
C ALA A 123 -15.00 3.15 -0.90
N ALA A 124 -14.44 2.18 -0.18
CA ALA A 124 -14.96 1.71 1.10
C ALA A 124 -14.93 2.77 2.23
N SER A 125 -14.11 3.82 2.10
CA SER A 125 -14.03 4.91 3.09
C SER A 125 -15.09 5.99 2.89
N PHE A 126 -15.68 6.11 1.71
CA PHE A 126 -16.61 7.18 1.34
C PHE A 126 -17.90 7.24 2.20
N PRO A 127 -18.48 6.14 2.69
CA PRO A 127 -19.61 6.23 3.59
C PRO A 127 -19.36 7.06 4.85
N SER A 128 -18.10 7.14 5.30
CA SER A 128 -17.72 7.95 6.47
C SER A 128 -17.75 9.46 6.21
N MET A 129 -17.78 9.89 4.94
CA MET A 129 -17.94 11.31 4.59
C MET A 129 -19.32 11.85 4.95
N VAL A 130 -20.31 10.98 4.94
CA VAL A 130 -21.69 11.38 5.21
C VAL A 130 -21.88 11.57 6.69
N ASN A 131 -22.11 12.81 7.11
CA ASN A 131 -22.36 13.14 8.50
C ASN A 131 -23.87 12.99 8.81
N VAL A 132 -24.22 11.88 9.46
CA VAL A 132 -25.62 11.63 9.88
C VAL A 132 -26.08 12.46 11.08
N ASN A 133 -25.15 13.04 11.84
CA ASN A 133 -25.43 13.91 12.99
C ASN A 133 -25.53 15.39 12.57
N LEU A 134 -26.19 15.64 11.51
CA LEU A 134 -26.57 16.88 10.87
C LEU A 134 -26.35 18.15 11.69
N ASN A 135 -25.15 18.62 11.79
CA ASN A 135 -24.94 20.03 12.06
C ASN A 135 -25.00 20.78 10.72
N ARG A 136 -26.21 21.21 10.36
CA ARG A 136 -26.55 21.87 9.09
C ARG A 136 -25.69 23.10 8.80
N SER A 137 -25.06 23.69 9.82
CA SER A 137 -24.21 24.86 9.68
C SER A 137 -22.85 24.61 9.04
N VAL A 138 -22.39 23.37 8.94
CA VAL A 138 -21.07 23.00 8.38
C VAL A 138 -21.13 22.24 7.06
N GLY A 139 -22.27 22.20 6.41
CA GLY A 139 -22.42 21.60 5.08
C GLY A 139 -22.42 20.06 5.04
N GLY A 140 -22.49 19.41 6.20
CA GLY A 140 -22.88 18.00 6.34
C GLY A 140 -21.89 16.94 5.88
N SER A 141 -20.64 17.25 5.61
CA SER A 141 -19.63 16.25 5.25
C SER A 141 -18.50 16.19 6.26
N ASN A 142 -17.98 14.99 6.49
CA ASN A 142 -16.71 14.79 7.17
C ASN A 142 -15.60 14.72 6.13
N ALA A 143 -14.49 15.40 6.37
CA ALA A 143 -13.28 15.19 5.60
C ALA A 143 -12.78 13.74 5.78
N ILE A 144 -12.35 13.11 4.69
CA ILE A 144 -11.66 11.83 4.73
C ILE A 144 -10.31 11.99 4.06
N TYR A 145 -9.30 11.32 4.59
CA TYR A 145 -8.08 11.19 3.83
C TYR A 145 -8.33 10.24 2.66
N GLY A 146 -8.04 10.70 1.45
CA GLY A 146 -8.17 9.91 0.23
C GLY A 146 -6.93 10.07 -0.63
N VAL A 147 -6.90 11.10 -1.48
CA VAL A 147 -5.71 11.47 -2.25
C VAL A 147 -4.98 12.58 -1.48
N ASP A 148 -4.11 12.18 -0.56
CA ASP A 148 -3.42 13.10 0.38
C ASP A 148 -1.89 13.08 0.17
N GLY A 149 -1.38 12.34 -0.81
CA GLY A 149 0.05 12.29 -1.17
C GLY A 149 0.41 13.24 -2.29
N SER A 150 1.70 13.59 -2.40
CA SER A 150 2.22 14.41 -3.48
C SER A 150 2.13 13.68 -4.81
N LEU A 151 1.51 14.31 -5.79
CA LEU A 151 1.33 13.76 -7.14
C LEU A 151 2.67 13.76 -7.90
N VAL A 152 2.86 12.79 -8.78
CA VAL A 152 4.05 12.71 -9.65
C VAL A 152 3.60 12.51 -11.09
N ALA A 153 4.07 13.39 -11.99
CA ALA A 153 3.85 13.26 -13.42
C ALA A 153 5.14 12.89 -14.14
N HIS A 154 5.05 11.99 -15.12
CA HIS A 154 6.20 11.60 -15.92
C HIS A 154 5.79 11.11 -17.30
N ASP A 155 6.58 11.46 -18.34
CA ASP A 155 6.38 10.95 -19.68
C ASP A 155 7.09 9.60 -19.85
N MET A 156 6.37 8.57 -20.24
CA MET A 156 6.84 7.20 -20.30
C MET A 156 6.57 6.55 -21.67
N TYR A 157 7.53 5.76 -22.16
CA TYR A 157 7.40 5.02 -23.42
C TYR A 157 7.08 3.56 -23.20
N PHE A 158 5.83 3.18 -23.36
CA PHE A 158 5.39 1.80 -23.18
C PHE A 158 4.16 1.48 -24.04
N LYS A 159 3.67 0.26 -23.95
CA LYS A 159 2.38 -0.16 -24.52
C LYS A 159 1.40 -0.36 -23.37
N SER A 160 0.39 0.46 -23.30
CA SER A 160 -0.73 0.27 -22.37
C SER A 160 -1.71 -0.80 -22.89
N ALA A 161 -2.70 -1.15 -22.09
CA ALA A 161 -3.77 -2.05 -22.50
C ALA A 161 -4.65 -1.47 -23.59
N PHE A 162 -4.61 -0.16 -23.77
CA PHE A 162 -5.45 0.57 -24.76
C PHE A 162 -4.74 0.76 -26.10
N ASP A 163 -3.46 0.35 -26.26
CA ASP A 163 -2.63 0.60 -27.41
C ASP A 163 -2.40 -0.64 -28.27
N SER A 164 -2.16 -0.43 -29.55
CA SER A 164 -1.69 -1.48 -30.48
C SER A 164 -0.16 -1.67 -30.40
N SER A 165 0.59 -0.61 -30.10
CA SER A 165 2.06 -0.61 -30.07
C SER A 165 2.57 0.28 -28.92
N LYS A 166 3.90 0.21 -28.67
CA LYS A 166 4.54 1.12 -27.71
C LYS A 166 4.51 2.55 -28.25
N GLN A 167 4.15 3.50 -27.37
CA GLN A 167 4.15 4.93 -27.63
C GLN A 167 4.40 5.73 -26.38
N TRP A 168 4.55 7.03 -26.51
CA TRP A 168 4.71 7.94 -25.37
C TRP A 168 3.36 8.24 -24.73
N HIS A 169 3.38 8.31 -23.42
CA HIS A 169 2.25 8.65 -22.56
C HIS A 169 2.71 9.62 -21.47
N THR A 170 1.86 10.54 -21.09
CA THR A 170 2.02 11.28 -19.83
C THR A 170 1.28 10.58 -18.73
N ILE A 171 2.01 10.08 -17.75
CA ILE A 171 1.49 9.30 -16.63
C ILE A 171 1.42 10.18 -15.39
N LEU A 172 0.31 10.10 -14.67
CA LEU A 172 0.11 10.71 -13.37
C LEU A 172 -0.01 9.61 -12.32
N MET A 173 0.95 9.56 -11.39
CA MET A 173 0.87 8.74 -10.19
C MET A 173 0.16 9.53 -9.10
N VAL A 174 -0.81 8.89 -8.48
CA VAL A 174 -1.76 9.48 -7.51
C VAL A 174 -1.63 8.71 -6.18
N PRO A 175 -0.66 9.06 -5.32
CA PRO A 175 -0.49 8.42 -4.02
C PRO A 175 -1.62 8.79 -3.08
N TYR A 176 -2.04 7.82 -2.26
CA TYR A 176 -3.12 8.04 -1.32
C TYR A 176 -2.67 8.71 -0.01
N GLY A 177 -1.36 8.71 0.28
CA GLY A 177 -0.84 9.31 1.49
C GLY A 177 -1.52 8.75 2.75
N ARG A 178 -2.12 9.60 3.55
CA ARG A 178 -2.90 9.18 4.74
C ARG A 178 -4.21 8.46 4.41
N GLY A 179 -4.68 8.53 3.17
CA GLY A 179 -5.87 7.80 2.72
C GLY A 179 -5.68 6.30 2.63
N GLY A 180 -4.42 5.84 2.53
CA GLY A 180 -4.10 4.42 2.44
C GLY A 180 -2.69 4.16 1.92
N GLY A 181 -2.14 3.01 2.23
CA GLY A 181 -0.82 2.58 1.76
C GLY A 181 -0.86 2.16 0.29
N GLY A 182 -1.08 3.09 -0.63
CA GLY A 182 -1.20 2.75 -2.03
C GLY A 182 -1.24 3.96 -2.96
N PHE A 183 -1.56 3.70 -4.23
CA PHE A 183 -1.64 4.71 -5.27
C PHE A 183 -2.47 4.23 -6.46
N SER A 184 -2.95 5.18 -7.26
CA SER A 184 -3.49 4.95 -8.60
C SER A 184 -2.56 5.49 -9.66
N VAL A 185 -2.61 4.93 -10.86
CA VAL A 185 -1.87 5.39 -12.02
C VAL A 185 -2.84 5.70 -13.15
N LEU A 186 -2.78 6.94 -13.61
CA LEU A 186 -3.62 7.44 -14.69
C LEU A 186 -2.75 7.82 -15.90
N ASP A 187 -3.22 7.50 -17.10
CA ASP A 187 -2.72 8.10 -18.32
C ASP A 187 -3.51 9.39 -18.58
N VAL A 188 -2.82 10.52 -18.53
CA VAL A 188 -3.35 11.86 -18.73
C VAL A 188 -2.82 12.51 -20.02
N THR A 189 -2.34 11.70 -20.96
CA THR A 189 -1.91 12.17 -22.30
C THR A 189 -2.99 12.99 -22.95
N ASN A 190 -4.24 12.55 -22.86
CA ASN A 190 -5.42 13.35 -23.14
C ASN A 190 -6.04 13.85 -21.83
N PRO A 191 -5.83 15.12 -21.46
CA PRO A 191 -6.25 15.64 -20.16
C PRO A 191 -7.78 15.63 -19.95
N LYS A 192 -8.58 15.61 -21.02
CA LYS A 192 -10.05 15.58 -20.96
C LYS A 192 -10.62 14.16 -20.89
N LYS A 193 -9.79 13.14 -21.12
CA LYS A 193 -10.19 11.72 -21.11
C LYS A 193 -9.12 10.88 -20.47
N PRO A 194 -8.91 11.02 -19.14
CA PRO A 194 -7.93 10.22 -18.43
C PRO A 194 -8.30 8.74 -18.51
N LEU A 195 -7.28 7.89 -18.58
CA LEU A 195 -7.45 6.44 -18.55
C LEU A 195 -6.86 5.89 -17.27
N HIS A 196 -7.63 5.12 -16.53
CA HIS A 196 -7.13 4.38 -15.38
C HIS A 196 -6.30 3.19 -15.87
N LEU A 197 -5.03 3.13 -15.49
CA LEU A 197 -4.15 2.03 -15.86
C LEU A 197 -4.19 0.91 -14.82
N TYR A 198 -3.92 1.25 -13.57
CA TYR A 198 -4.03 0.34 -12.43
C TYR A 198 -4.03 1.09 -11.11
N SER A 199 -4.45 0.43 -10.05
CA SER A 199 -4.34 0.89 -8.68
C SER A 199 -3.76 -0.18 -7.79
N VAL A 200 -3.00 0.22 -6.79
CA VAL A 200 -2.43 -0.67 -5.77
C VAL A 200 -2.84 -0.18 -4.40
N LEU A 201 -3.22 -1.08 -3.51
CA LEU A 201 -3.52 -0.80 -2.11
C LEU A 201 -2.94 -1.90 -1.23
N ASN A 202 -2.16 -1.50 -0.24
CA ASN A 202 -1.68 -2.35 0.82
C ASN A 202 -2.69 -2.34 1.98
N ASP A 203 -3.39 -3.44 2.20
CA ASP A 203 -4.25 -3.65 3.35
C ASP A 203 -3.46 -4.30 4.49
N LYS A 204 -2.90 -3.48 5.37
CA LYS A 204 -2.13 -3.95 6.54
C LYS A 204 -2.97 -4.81 7.50
N THR A 205 -4.27 -4.56 7.58
CA THR A 205 -5.16 -5.28 8.50
C THR A 205 -5.36 -6.72 8.05
N ARG A 206 -5.55 -6.90 6.73
CA ARG A 206 -5.72 -8.22 6.11
C ARG A 206 -4.41 -8.86 5.69
N ARG A 207 -3.31 -8.11 5.73
CA ARG A 207 -1.99 -8.50 5.21
C ARG A 207 -2.04 -8.88 3.74
N GLU A 208 -2.69 -8.03 2.95
CA GLU A 208 -2.93 -8.25 1.53
C GLU A 208 -2.53 -7.01 0.73
N VAL A 209 -2.08 -7.23 -0.50
CA VAL A 209 -1.93 -6.19 -1.51
C VAL A 209 -2.99 -6.41 -2.57
N HIS A 210 -3.82 -5.42 -2.78
CA HIS A 210 -4.82 -5.42 -3.84
C HIS A 210 -4.29 -4.65 -5.04
N VAL A 211 -4.33 -5.28 -6.21
CA VAL A 211 -3.99 -4.64 -7.48
C VAL A 211 -5.23 -4.68 -8.36
N MET A 212 -5.75 -3.51 -8.66
CA MET A 212 -6.86 -3.37 -9.61
C MET A 212 -6.30 -2.96 -10.96
N ASP A 213 -6.66 -3.68 -12.01
CA ASP A 213 -6.30 -3.35 -13.39
C ASP A 213 -7.26 -2.32 -14.03
N HIS A 214 -6.99 -1.98 -15.28
CA HIS A 214 -7.80 -1.04 -16.07
C HIS A 214 -9.26 -1.50 -16.32
N ASN A 215 -9.54 -2.80 -16.19
CA ASN A 215 -10.87 -3.38 -16.34
C ASN A 215 -11.67 -3.40 -15.04
N GLY A 216 -11.06 -3.02 -13.92
CA GLY A 216 -11.64 -3.13 -12.59
C GLY A 216 -11.48 -4.51 -11.96
N THR A 217 -10.69 -5.43 -12.54
CA THR A 217 -10.38 -6.71 -11.95
C THR A 217 -9.41 -6.52 -10.80
N ILE A 218 -9.74 -7.05 -9.63
CA ILE A 218 -8.88 -6.97 -8.44
C ILE A 218 -8.18 -8.31 -8.26
N ASN A 219 -6.86 -8.28 -8.29
CA ASN A 219 -6.00 -9.38 -7.88
C ASN A 219 -5.51 -9.11 -6.46
N THR A 220 -5.65 -10.09 -5.58
CA THR A 220 -5.22 -10.00 -4.19
C THR A 220 -4.01 -10.88 -3.98
N TYR A 221 -2.97 -10.32 -3.38
CA TYR A 221 -1.72 -11.00 -3.05
C TYR A 221 -1.51 -10.94 -1.54
N ASN A 222 -1.30 -12.09 -0.93
CA ASN A 222 -0.97 -12.16 0.49
C ASN A 222 0.48 -11.72 0.73
N TYR A 223 0.74 -11.09 1.86
CA TYR A 223 2.11 -10.76 2.27
C TYR A 223 2.93 -12.02 2.41
N ILE A 224 4.08 -11.99 1.81
CA ILE A 224 5.13 -12.95 2.15
C ILE A 224 6.06 -12.23 3.12
N PRO A 225 6.21 -12.69 4.37
CA PRO A 225 7.14 -12.07 5.30
C PRO A 225 8.54 -12.04 4.67
N THR A 226 9.13 -10.85 4.56
CA THR A 226 10.55 -10.72 4.17
C THR A 226 11.46 -11.33 5.22
N SER A 227 10.89 -11.64 6.38
CA SER A 227 11.57 -12.24 7.50
C SER A 227 10.56 -12.96 8.40
N TRP A 228 10.71 -14.24 8.54
CA TRP A 228 9.89 -15.04 9.46
C TRP A 228 10.65 -15.25 10.78
N PRO A 229 10.12 -14.79 11.94
CA PRO A 229 10.77 -15.09 13.22
C PRO A 229 10.75 -16.59 13.48
N LEU A 230 11.86 -17.14 13.90
CA LEU A 230 11.98 -18.58 14.19
C LEU A 230 10.98 -19.06 15.26
N SER A 231 10.51 -18.16 16.12
CA SER A 231 9.46 -18.44 17.09
C SER A 231 8.14 -18.86 16.41
N GLN A 232 7.80 -18.28 15.26
CA GLN A 232 6.64 -18.70 14.47
C GLN A 232 6.94 -19.94 13.64
N MET A 233 8.19 -20.15 13.21
CA MET A 233 8.63 -21.37 12.57
C MET A 233 8.78 -22.52 13.58
N ALA A 234 9.16 -22.24 14.81
CA ALA A 234 9.34 -23.24 15.86
C ALA A 234 8.00 -23.79 16.40
N GLU A 235 6.91 -23.03 16.33
CA GLU A 235 5.58 -23.54 16.65
C GLU A 235 5.02 -24.51 15.59
N SER A 236 5.46 -24.37 14.34
CA SER A 236 5.11 -25.29 13.25
C SER A 236 6.15 -26.39 13.02
N ILE A 237 7.30 -26.30 13.63
CA ILE A 237 8.44 -27.17 13.45
C ILE A 237 8.84 -27.69 14.83
N ALA A 238 8.61 -28.96 15.09
CA ALA A 238 9.17 -29.60 16.27
C ALA A 238 10.70 -29.43 16.24
N VAL A 239 11.21 -28.43 16.95
CA VAL A 239 12.65 -28.17 17.06
C VAL A 239 13.24 -29.31 17.90
N GLY A 240 13.83 -30.28 17.22
CA GLY A 240 14.68 -31.24 17.87
C GLY A 240 15.95 -30.53 18.36
N ALA A 241 15.93 -29.98 19.55
CA ALA A 241 17.12 -29.46 20.19
C ALA A 241 18.04 -30.64 20.51
N SER A 242 19.13 -30.79 19.78
CA SER A 242 19.97 -31.98 19.91
C SER A 242 20.97 -31.93 21.05
N GLN A 243 21.13 -30.81 21.76
CA GLN A 243 21.95 -30.70 22.96
C GLN A 243 21.38 -29.65 23.93
N SER A 244 20.70 -30.09 24.96
CA SER A 244 20.41 -29.27 26.11
C SER A 244 21.15 -29.78 27.32
N THR A 245 21.82 -28.91 28.03
CA THR A 245 22.34 -29.18 29.38
C THR A 245 21.49 -28.37 30.34
N ASP A 246 20.75 -29.07 31.20
CA ASP A 246 20.04 -28.43 32.29
C ASP A 246 21.04 -28.03 33.36
N PHE A 247 21.08 -26.75 33.72
CA PHE A 247 21.90 -26.24 34.82
C PHE A 247 21.12 -25.20 35.64
N THR A 248 21.52 -25.00 36.85
CA THR A 248 20.91 -23.99 37.71
C THR A 248 21.42 -22.60 37.32
N CYS A 249 20.53 -21.65 37.09
CA CYS A 249 20.89 -20.30 36.76
C CYS A 249 21.51 -19.58 37.93
N LYS A 250 22.59 -18.78 37.71
CA LYS A 250 23.26 -18.04 38.78
C LYS A 250 22.41 -16.92 39.40
N THR A 251 21.38 -16.46 38.70
CA THR A 251 20.50 -15.35 39.10
C THR A 251 19.33 -15.79 39.96
N ASP A 252 18.91 -17.04 39.84
CA ASP A 252 17.85 -17.63 40.65
C ASP A 252 18.12 -19.13 40.77
N GLN A 253 18.52 -19.53 41.95
CA GLN A 253 18.87 -20.93 42.22
C GLN A 253 17.69 -21.92 42.15
N SER A 254 16.45 -21.41 42.03
CA SER A 254 15.24 -22.22 41.91
C SER A 254 14.87 -22.52 40.47
N THR A 255 15.39 -21.78 39.47
CA THR A 255 15.02 -21.88 38.06
C THR A 255 16.09 -22.67 37.29
N LYS A 256 15.65 -23.71 36.57
CA LYS A 256 16.52 -24.45 35.65
C LYS A 256 16.68 -23.67 34.35
N CYS A 257 17.91 -23.57 33.86
CA CYS A 257 18.23 -23.01 32.58
C CYS A 257 18.65 -24.10 31.58
N GLN A 258 18.24 -23.95 30.34
CA GLN A 258 18.68 -24.79 29.25
C GLN A 258 19.52 -23.98 28.27
N THR A 259 20.57 -24.59 27.72
CA THR A 259 21.38 -23.98 26.66
C THR A 259 21.24 -24.75 25.35
N HIS A 260 20.98 -24.01 24.28
CA HIS A 260 20.86 -24.57 22.95
C HIS A 260 21.73 -23.82 21.95
N ASN A 261 22.25 -24.51 20.98
CA ASN A 261 22.99 -23.93 19.86
C ASN A 261 22.62 -24.53 18.50
N VAL A 262 21.68 -25.48 18.47
CA VAL A 262 21.26 -26.19 17.26
C VAL A 262 19.75 -26.19 17.13
N TRP A 263 19.26 -25.85 15.94
CA TRP A 263 17.87 -25.90 15.55
C TRP A 263 17.71 -26.62 14.22
N THR A 264 16.66 -27.41 14.07
CA THR A 264 16.34 -28.12 12.85
C THR A 264 15.06 -27.57 12.22
N ILE A 265 15.10 -27.21 10.95
CA ILE A 265 13.94 -26.87 10.14
C ILE A 265 13.57 -28.11 9.33
N PRO A 266 12.51 -28.86 9.67
CA PRO A 266 12.21 -30.13 9.02
C PRO A 266 11.71 -29.94 7.59
N ASN A 267 12.02 -30.92 6.75
CA ASN A 267 11.53 -31.04 5.38
C ASN A 267 11.88 -29.87 4.44
N VAL A 268 12.88 -29.06 4.78
CA VAL A 268 13.31 -27.91 4.00
C VAL A 268 14.81 -27.95 3.79
N THR A 269 15.26 -27.68 2.57
CA THR A 269 16.67 -27.53 2.21
C THR A 269 17.00 -26.06 2.03
N LEU A 270 17.76 -25.49 2.97
CA LEU A 270 18.19 -24.10 2.95
C LEU A 270 19.71 -24.02 3.04
N SER A 271 20.29 -23.02 2.38
CA SER A 271 21.69 -22.65 2.51
C SER A 271 21.85 -21.50 3.51
N LYS A 272 23.07 -21.22 3.93
CA LYS A 272 23.38 -20.08 4.81
C LYS A 272 23.00 -18.74 4.18
N SER A 273 23.06 -18.62 2.87
CA SER A 273 22.67 -17.42 2.12
C SER A 273 21.17 -17.13 2.15
N ASP A 274 20.36 -18.17 2.40
CA ASP A 274 18.89 -18.05 2.45
C ASP A 274 18.39 -17.57 3.82
N LEU A 275 19.30 -17.51 4.81
CA LEU A 275 18.95 -17.23 6.20
C LEU A 275 19.56 -15.93 6.70
N ARG A 276 18.78 -15.21 7.50
CA ARG A 276 19.25 -14.13 8.37
C ARG A 276 18.92 -14.48 9.81
N ILE A 277 19.92 -14.46 10.69
CA ILE A 277 19.73 -14.69 12.12
C ILE A 277 20.01 -13.39 12.88
N THR A 278 19.13 -13.07 13.82
CA THR A 278 19.32 -11.98 14.75
C THR A 278 19.39 -12.51 16.18
N ILE A 279 20.19 -11.89 17.01
CA ILE A 279 20.27 -12.12 18.45
C ILE A 279 20.23 -10.76 19.11
N ASP A 280 19.24 -10.57 19.98
CA ASP A 280 18.97 -9.27 20.63
C ASP A 280 18.86 -8.15 19.58
N ASP A 281 18.06 -8.39 18.54
CA ASP A 281 17.79 -7.52 17.39
C ASP A 281 19.02 -7.13 16.54
N LYS A 282 20.18 -7.72 16.83
CA LYS A 282 21.42 -7.52 16.06
C LYS A 282 21.68 -8.68 15.13
N ASN A 283 22.10 -8.37 13.91
CA ASN A 283 22.42 -9.38 12.90
C ASN A 283 23.58 -10.29 13.41
N TYR A 284 23.33 -11.61 13.38
CA TYR A 284 24.29 -12.61 13.83
C TYR A 284 24.76 -13.45 12.64
N THR A 285 26.06 -13.45 12.38
CA THR A 285 26.65 -14.09 11.19
C THR A 285 27.47 -15.34 11.51
N SER A 286 27.73 -15.62 12.81
CA SER A 286 28.60 -16.70 13.27
C SER A 286 27.82 -18.01 13.46
N PHE A 287 27.21 -18.51 12.38
CA PHE A 287 26.47 -19.77 12.34
C PHE A 287 26.84 -20.60 11.11
N SER A 288 26.56 -21.89 11.18
CA SER A 288 26.65 -22.83 10.06
C SER A 288 25.28 -23.43 9.75
N VAL A 289 25.13 -23.88 8.52
CA VAL A 289 23.91 -24.54 8.03
C VAL A 289 24.32 -25.84 7.38
N THR A 290 23.69 -26.94 7.77
CA THR A 290 23.87 -28.27 7.17
C THR A 290 22.51 -28.85 6.82
N THR A 291 22.41 -29.56 5.69
CA THR A 291 21.19 -30.23 5.27
C THR A 291 21.34 -31.73 5.51
N ASN A 292 20.34 -32.37 6.08
CA ASN A 292 20.28 -33.81 6.29
C ASN A 292 18.88 -34.34 5.87
N LEU A 293 18.64 -35.64 6.06
CA LEU A 293 17.36 -36.27 5.70
C LEU A 293 16.15 -35.74 6.48
N GLN A 294 16.40 -35.04 7.58
CA GLN A 294 15.35 -34.46 8.44
C GLN A 294 15.03 -33.01 8.09
N GLY A 295 15.88 -32.36 7.29
CA GLY A 295 15.72 -30.96 6.90
C GLY A 295 17.01 -30.14 6.99
N THR A 296 16.89 -28.88 7.30
CA THR A 296 18.00 -27.94 7.47
C THR A 296 18.34 -27.76 8.94
N GLU A 297 19.59 -28.08 9.32
CA GLU A 297 20.12 -27.82 10.66
C GLU A 297 20.89 -26.50 10.68
N ILE A 298 20.52 -25.62 11.62
CA ILE A 298 21.20 -24.34 11.91
C ILE A 298 21.99 -24.53 13.21
N ARG A 299 23.28 -24.26 13.18
CA ARG A 299 24.15 -24.33 14.36
C ARG A 299 24.82 -22.98 14.60
N LEU A 300 24.56 -22.40 15.76
CA LEU A 300 25.23 -21.18 16.21
C LEU A 300 26.60 -21.51 16.84
N ASN A 301 27.57 -20.61 16.69
CA ASN A 301 28.86 -20.68 17.36
C ASN A 301 28.82 -20.22 18.83
N ARG A 302 27.62 -20.04 19.40
CA ARG A 302 27.41 -19.74 20.82
C ARG A 302 26.15 -20.43 21.31
N ASN A 303 26.11 -20.72 22.59
CA ASN A 303 24.90 -21.21 23.23
C ASN A 303 23.97 -20.05 23.59
N LEU A 304 22.67 -20.25 23.39
CA LEU A 304 21.62 -19.38 23.91
C LEU A 304 21.04 -20.02 25.15
N THR A 305 20.74 -19.21 26.17
CA THR A 305 20.19 -19.67 27.44
C THR A 305 18.68 -19.37 27.47
N TYR A 306 17.90 -20.37 27.81
CA TYR A 306 16.45 -20.27 27.96
C TYR A 306 16.08 -20.55 29.43
N TYR A 307 15.16 -19.75 29.97
CA TYR A 307 14.60 -19.94 31.30
C TYR A 307 13.27 -20.67 31.20
N GLY A 308 13.04 -21.66 32.03
CA GLY A 308 11.76 -22.34 32.14
C GLY A 308 11.54 -23.58 31.25
N GLY A 309 12.56 -24.04 30.56
CA GLY A 309 12.61 -25.41 30.02
C GLY A 309 12.02 -25.66 28.63
N ASP A 310 11.43 -24.66 27.98
CA ASP A 310 10.95 -24.80 26.61
C ASP A 310 11.77 -23.92 25.66
N PRO A 311 12.66 -24.49 24.84
CA PRO A 311 13.47 -23.72 23.89
C PRO A 311 12.67 -23.13 22.73
N GLY A 312 11.43 -23.58 22.53
CA GLY A 312 10.50 -23.04 21.54
C GLY A 312 9.76 -21.78 22.03
N ASP A 313 9.75 -21.50 23.33
CA ASP A 313 9.06 -20.35 23.89
C ASP A 313 10.00 -19.14 23.97
N ALA A 314 9.98 -18.31 22.94
CA ALA A 314 10.80 -17.10 22.87
C ALA A 314 10.53 -16.11 24.02
N SER A 315 9.35 -16.16 24.65
CA SER A 315 9.00 -15.32 25.79
C SER A 315 9.78 -15.66 27.07
N LYS A 316 10.34 -16.85 27.10
CA LYS A 316 11.14 -17.38 28.23
C LYS A 316 12.64 -17.40 27.94
N SER A 317 13.07 -16.88 26.81
CA SER A 317 14.48 -16.77 26.47
C SER A 317 15.10 -15.57 27.18
N SER A 318 16.32 -15.76 27.74
CA SER A 318 17.15 -14.63 28.18
C SER A 318 17.78 -13.87 27.01
N THR A 319 17.64 -14.41 25.79
CA THR A 319 18.22 -13.89 24.57
C THR A 319 17.16 -13.95 23.49
N ASN A 320 16.82 -12.81 22.90
CA ASN A 320 15.87 -12.75 21.81
C ASN A 320 16.55 -13.22 20.52
N MET A 321 16.12 -14.36 19.98
CA MET A 321 16.64 -14.89 18.73
C MET A 321 15.56 -14.86 17.64
N GLY A 322 15.90 -14.26 16.49
CA GLY A 322 15.09 -14.32 15.28
C GLY A 322 15.81 -15.09 14.19
N VAL A 323 15.08 -15.94 13.45
CA VAL A 323 15.57 -16.56 12.21
C VAL A 323 14.61 -16.18 11.10
N TYR A 324 15.18 -15.71 10.01
CA TYR A 324 14.44 -15.10 8.93
C TYR A 324 14.91 -15.65 7.58
N LEU A 325 13.98 -15.90 6.67
CA LEU A 325 14.30 -16.17 5.26
C LEU A 325 14.65 -14.86 4.56
N ARG A 326 15.72 -14.87 3.75
CA ARG A 326 16.03 -13.70 2.92
C ARG A 326 15.08 -13.62 1.74
N PRO A 327 14.70 -12.39 1.30
CA PRO A 327 13.92 -12.21 0.09
C PRO A 327 14.61 -12.85 -1.11
N GLY A 328 13.87 -13.65 -1.89
CA GLY A 328 14.40 -14.32 -3.07
C GLY A 328 15.04 -15.69 -2.81
N SER A 329 15.12 -16.18 -1.57
CA SER A 329 15.41 -17.58 -1.29
C SER A 329 14.23 -18.44 -1.73
N VAL A 330 14.43 -19.13 -2.86
CA VAL A 330 13.35 -19.73 -3.64
C VAL A 330 13.16 -21.20 -3.29
N ASN A 331 11.88 -21.62 -3.38
CA ASN A 331 11.45 -23.02 -3.50
C ASN A 331 11.89 -23.95 -2.37
N THR A 332 11.40 -23.65 -1.18
CA THR A 332 11.57 -24.57 -0.05
C THR A 332 10.64 -25.77 -0.10
N GLY A 333 9.79 -25.92 -1.11
CA GLY A 333 8.79 -27.01 -1.15
C GLY A 333 7.73 -26.93 -0.02
N VAL A 334 7.80 -25.89 0.82
CA VAL A 334 6.83 -25.64 1.87
C VAL A 334 5.60 -25.02 1.24
N THR A 335 4.50 -25.75 1.22
CA THR A 335 3.20 -25.34 0.65
C THR A 335 2.43 -24.32 1.47
N THR A 336 3.00 -23.78 2.52
CA THR A 336 2.46 -22.60 3.20
C THR A 336 2.90 -21.38 2.43
N GLN A 337 1.96 -20.69 1.81
CA GLN A 337 2.25 -19.42 1.11
C GLN A 337 2.94 -18.48 2.10
N PRO A 338 4.14 -17.99 1.78
CA PRO A 338 4.81 -17.04 2.63
C PRO A 338 4.02 -15.72 2.66
N GLU A 339 3.78 -15.18 3.84
CA GLU A 339 3.20 -13.84 4.02
C GLU A 339 4.31 -12.78 3.97
N TYR A 340 4.18 -11.77 3.10
CA TYR A 340 5.10 -10.62 3.07
C TYR A 340 4.70 -9.58 4.12
N ASP A 341 5.60 -9.28 5.05
CA ASP A 341 5.44 -8.16 5.98
C ASP A 341 6.09 -6.90 5.40
N TYR A 342 5.26 -6.01 4.85
CA TYR A 342 5.69 -4.71 4.35
C TYR A 342 5.67 -3.61 5.42
N SER A 343 5.45 -3.95 6.69
CA SER A 343 5.44 -2.97 7.78
C SER A 343 6.79 -2.25 7.96
N GLN A 344 7.83 -2.73 7.28
CA GLN A 344 9.18 -2.16 7.29
C GLN A 344 9.56 -1.40 6.00
N LEU A 345 8.67 -1.29 5.04
CA LEU A 345 8.87 -0.47 3.84
C LEU A 345 8.23 0.90 4.04
N GLY A 346 8.91 1.73 4.80
CA GLY A 346 8.74 3.17 4.78
C GLY A 346 7.74 3.72 5.80
N GLU A 347 8.28 4.36 6.80
CA GLU A 347 7.76 5.64 7.25
C GLU A 347 8.23 6.74 6.27
#